data_c94ea48df1ac2aeb4833c458899f89ec
#
_entry.id   c94ea48df1ac2aeb4833c458899f89ec
#
_cell.length_a   1.000
_cell.length_b   1.000
_cell.length_c   1.000
_cell.angle_alpha   90.00
_cell.angle_beta   90.00
_cell.angle_gamma   90.00
#
_symmetry.space_group_name_H-M   'P 1'
#
loop_
_entity.id
_entity.type
_entity.pdbx_description
1 polymer ?
#
loop_
_entity_poly.entity_id
_entity_poly.type
_entity_poly.pdbx_seq_one_letter_code
_entity_poly.pdbx_strand_id
1 'polypeptide(L)'
;ERNADNLKKYKAICRQHIYKNMKGMYRQPVGALKYPFLVPGSGQYANQLWDWDSWLSDIALRQIIVENGTSDDREELIAYEKGCILNFLSYGGGDGWIPICIFDNTEERWQLLQKINPWKTNMHKPVLAQHAAFVVEQTGGDAEWLREGFYNLQTFVGKYLNYHRHKATGLLYWENDEMTRVPSTVFTEARAPSSSMP
;
A
#
# COMPACT_ATOMS: atom_id res chain seq x y z
N GLU A 1 21.19 29.25 13.06
CA GLU A 1 22.32 28.32 12.89
C GLU A 1 22.17 27.10 13.79
N ARG A 2 22.04 27.23 15.12
CA ARG A 2 21.95 26.10 16.08
C ARG A 2 20.82 25.10 15.77
N ASN A 3 19.69 25.56 15.22
CA ASN A 3 18.57 24.69 14.84
C ASN A 3 18.86 23.90 13.57
N ALA A 4 19.56 24.46 12.60
CA ALA A 4 19.92 23.79 11.36
C ALA A 4 20.91 22.66 11.59
N ASP A 5 21.93 22.87 12.45
CA ASP A 5 22.91 21.85 12.79
C ASP A 5 22.29 20.69 13.56
N ASN A 6 21.40 20.98 14.51
CA ASN A 6 20.66 19.97 15.23
C ASN A 6 19.78 19.14 14.30
N LEU A 7 19.08 19.77 13.36
CA LEU A 7 18.24 19.09 12.38
C LEU A 7 19.06 18.15 11.50
N LYS A 8 20.22 18.61 11.02
CA LYS A 8 21.16 17.80 10.23
C LYS A 8 21.64 16.57 11.01
N LYS A 9 22.02 16.77 12.28
CA LYS A 9 22.44 15.70 13.18
C LYS A 9 21.34 14.67 13.40
N TYR A 10 20.12 15.09 13.72
CA TYR A 10 19.01 14.16 13.97
C TYR A 10 18.59 13.41 12.70
N LYS A 11 18.56 14.07 11.55
CA LYS A 11 18.33 13.39 10.26
C LYS A 11 19.36 12.28 10.01
N ALA A 12 20.62 12.55 10.24
CA ALA A 12 21.67 11.55 10.07
C ALA A 12 21.50 10.34 11.01
N ILE A 13 21.16 10.59 12.29
CA ILE A 13 20.88 9.53 13.27
C ILE A 13 19.69 8.67 12.83
N CYS A 14 18.57 9.30 12.43
CA CYS A 14 17.38 8.59 11.97
C CYS A 14 17.68 7.73 10.72
N ARG A 15 18.35 8.31 9.73
CA ARG A 15 18.73 7.59 8.50
C ARG A 15 19.60 6.38 8.80
N GLN A 16 20.64 6.56 9.62
CA GLN A 16 21.51 5.47 10.01
C GLN A 16 20.75 4.36 10.77
N HIS A 17 19.84 4.74 11.64
CA HIS A 17 19.01 3.80 12.38
C HIS A 17 18.11 3.00 11.43
N ILE A 18 17.42 3.67 10.50
CA ILE A 18 16.56 3.01 9.52
C ILE A 18 17.39 2.06 8.65
N TYR A 19 18.50 2.53 8.10
CA TYR A 19 19.36 1.70 7.25
C TYR A 19 19.84 0.42 7.95
N LYS A 20 20.25 0.52 9.21
CA LYS A 20 20.69 -0.64 10.00
C LYS A 20 19.57 -1.66 10.26
N ASN A 21 18.32 -1.21 10.32
CA ASN A 21 17.20 -2.04 10.76
C ASN A 21 16.22 -2.37 9.64
N MET A 22 16.37 -1.79 8.45
CA MET A 22 15.38 -1.90 7.36
C MET A 22 15.13 -3.35 6.92
N LYS A 23 16.15 -4.22 6.95
CA LYS A 23 16.01 -5.64 6.62
C LYS A 23 15.08 -6.39 7.57
N GLY A 24 14.80 -5.83 8.75
CA GLY A 24 13.75 -6.32 9.64
C GLY A 24 12.32 -6.18 9.09
N MET A 25 12.13 -5.38 8.04
CA MET A 25 10.85 -5.25 7.32
C MET A 25 10.70 -6.25 6.17
N TYR A 26 11.77 -6.91 5.75
CA TYR A 26 11.80 -7.83 4.62
C TYR A 26 11.18 -9.18 5.01
N ARG A 27 10.29 -9.71 4.18
CA ARG A 27 9.65 -11.01 4.37
C ARG A 27 9.77 -11.85 3.12
N GLN A 28 10.04 -13.12 3.34
CA GLN A 28 9.98 -14.13 2.29
C GLN A 28 8.53 -14.55 2.05
N PRO A 29 8.22 -15.13 0.88
CA PRO A 29 6.90 -15.66 0.59
C PRO A 29 6.40 -16.57 1.69
N VAL A 30 5.14 -16.41 2.10
CA VAL A 30 4.51 -17.21 3.14
C VAL A 30 3.00 -17.27 2.94
N GLY A 31 2.44 -18.45 2.98
CA GLY A 31 0.99 -18.67 2.87
C GLY A 31 0.40 -18.06 1.58
N ALA A 32 -0.52 -17.13 1.76
CA ALA A 32 -1.17 -16.42 0.65
C ALA A 32 -0.27 -15.38 -0.04
N LEU A 33 0.81 -14.97 0.58
CA LEU A 33 1.80 -14.03 0.05
C LEU A 33 2.84 -14.80 -0.76
N LYS A 34 2.70 -14.78 -2.08
CA LYS A 34 3.48 -15.61 -3.01
C LYS A 34 4.83 -15.03 -3.40
N TYR A 35 5.03 -13.74 -3.18
CA TYR A 35 6.23 -12.99 -3.53
C TYR A 35 6.85 -12.37 -2.28
N PRO A 36 8.18 -12.09 -2.27
CA PRO A 36 8.80 -11.32 -1.19
C PRO A 36 8.08 -9.99 -0.97
N PHE A 37 8.00 -9.49 0.25
CA PHE A 37 7.23 -8.29 0.55
C PHE A 37 7.79 -7.50 1.73
N LEU A 38 7.32 -6.26 1.87
CA LEU A 38 7.64 -5.37 2.98
C LEU A 38 6.48 -5.35 3.99
N VAL A 39 6.82 -5.47 5.27
CA VAL A 39 5.85 -5.29 6.36
C VAL A 39 5.94 -3.88 6.94
N PRO A 40 4.88 -3.35 7.60
CA PRO A 40 4.88 -2.00 8.19
C PRO A 40 5.84 -1.79 9.37
N GLY A 41 6.74 -2.72 9.64
CA GLY A 41 7.87 -2.52 10.55
C GLY A 41 7.67 -2.90 12.01
N SER A 42 6.52 -3.39 12.45
CA SER A 42 6.32 -3.87 13.82
C SER A 42 6.04 -5.37 13.90
N GLY A 43 6.32 -6.00 15.05
CA GLY A 43 6.00 -7.40 15.28
C GLY A 43 4.51 -7.72 15.17
N GLN A 44 3.65 -6.75 15.41
CA GLN A 44 2.20 -6.88 15.28
C GLN A 44 1.77 -7.16 13.82
N TYR A 45 2.53 -6.67 12.84
CA TYR A 45 2.23 -6.78 11.41
C TYR A 45 3.18 -7.74 10.69
N ALA A 46 3.80 -8.67 11.42
CA ALA A 46 4.96 -9.44 10.96
C ALA A 46 4.75 -10.20 9.63
N ASN A 47 3.53 -10.66 9.35
CA ASN A 47 3.19 -11.40 8.13
C ASN A 47 1.97 -10.79 7.44
N GLN A 48 1.92 -9.47 7.38
CA GLN A 48 0.81 -8.73 6.79
C GLN A 48 1.35 -7.76 5.75
N LEU A 49 0.80 -7.81 4.55
CA LEU A 49 1.07 -6.84 3.51
C LEU A 49 -0.07 -5.83 3.47
N TRP A 50 0.23 -4.59 3.77
CA TRP A 50 -0.69 -3.47 3.76
C TRP A 50 -0.45 -2.57 2.54
N ASP A 51 -1.51 -1.99 1.98
CA ASP A 51 -1.52 -1.25 0.72
C ASP A 51 -0.58 -0.03 0.69
N TRP A 52 -1.02 1.11 1.19
CA TRP A 52 -0.22 2.33 1.18
C TRP A 52 1.00 2.27 2.09
N ASP A 53 0.95 1.43 3.15
CA ASP A 53 2.09 1.23 4.05
C ASP A 53 3.28 0.66 3.28
N SER A 54 3.06 -0.32 2.41
CA SER A 54 4.11 -0.88 1.56
C SER A 54 4.67 0.16 0.59
N TRP A 55 3.80 0.98 -0.02
CA TRP A 55 4.23 2.04 -0.94
C TRP A 55 5.03 3.13 -0.23
N LEU A 56 4.55 3.64 0.90
CA LEU A 56 5.25 4.65 1.68
C LEU A 56 6.56 4.14 2.25
N SER A 57 6.59 2.88 2.69
CA SER A 57 7.81 2.21 3.14
C SER A 57 8.81 2.07 2.00
N ASP A 58 8.36 1.72 0.81
CA ASP A 58 9.18 1.58 -0.38
C ASP A 58 9.87 2.91 -0.74
N ILE A 59 9.12 3.99 -0.85
CA ILE A 59 9.67 5.33 -1.09
C ILE A 59 10.72 5.69 -0.04
N ALA A 60 10.42 5.43 1.24
CA ALA A 60 11.34 5.76 2.33
C ALA A 60 12.61 4.92 2.30
N LEU A 61 12.51 3.61 2.09
CA LEU A 61 13.64 2.71 2.02
C LEU A 61 14.51 3.00 0.79
N ARG A 62 13.90 3.30 -0.33
CA ARG A 62 14.60 3.69 -1.56
C ARG A 62 15.45 4.94 -1.32
N GLN A 63 14.89 5.96 -0.67
CA GLN A 63 15.63 7.18 -0.30
C GLN A 63 16.81 6.88 0.63
N ILE A 64 16.60 6.02 1.62
CA ILE A 64 17.67 5.62 2.57
C ILE A 64 18.79 4.87 1.85
N ILE A 65 18.46 3.95 0.95
CA ILE A 65 19.44 3.16 0.21
C ILE A 65 20.18 4.01 -0.82
N VAL A 66 19.55 4.95 -1.48
CA VAL A 66 20.22 5.88 -2.39
C VAL A 66 21.30 6.68 -1.66
N GLU A 67 21.04 7.09 -0.42
CA GLU A 67 21.97 7.89 0.37
C GLU A 67 23.04 7.10 1.12
N ASN A 68 22.74 5.86 1.55
CA ASN A 68 23.58 5.11 2.48
C ASN A 68 23.86 3.67 2.05
N GLY A 69 23.16 3.14 1.04
CA GLY A 69 23.20 1.73 0.64
C GLY A 69 24.24 1.44 -0.44
N THR A 70 24.41 0.14 -0.67
CA THR A 70 25.24 -0.42 -1.75
C THR A 70 24.37 -0.73 -2.99
N SER A 71 25.02 -1.16 -4.08
CA SER A 71 24.32 -1.73 -5.25
C SER A 71 23.48 -2.95 -4.87
N ASP A 72 24.07 -3.83 -4.04
CA ASP A 72 23.41 -5.07 -3.62
C ASP A 72 22.15 -4.80 -2.78
N ASP A 73 22.19 -3.77 -1.91
CA ASP A 73 20.98 -3.35 -1.17
C ASP A 73 19.87 -2.86 -2.11
N ARG A 74 20.25 -2.19 -3.21
CA ARG A 74 19.27 -1.72 -4.22
C ARG A 74 18.64 -2.89 -4.98
N GLU A 75 19.45 -3.83 -5.41
CA GLU A 75 19.00 -5.02 -6.12
C GLU A 75 18.12 -5.89 -5.23
N GLU A 76 18.51 -6.07 -3.96
CA GLU A 76 17.72 -6.81 -3.00
C GLU A 76 16.35 -6.14 -2.78
N LEU A 77 16.30 -4.81 -2.56
CA LEU A 77 15.04 -4.09 -2.34
C LEU A 77 14.06 -4.25 -3.51
N ILE A 78 14.54 -4.22 -4.77
CA ILE A 78 13.70 -4.37 -5.97
C ILE A 78 12.81 -5.62 -5.90
N ALA A 79 13.32 -6.73 -5.39
CA ALA A 79 12.53 -7.95 -5.29
C ALA A 79 11.33 -7.80 -4.33
N TYR A 80 11.52 -7.09 -3.22
CA TYR A 80 10.46 -6.83 -2.24
C TYR A 80 9.46 -5.79 -2.74
N GLU A 81 9.93 -4.74 -3.41
CA GLU A 81 9.09 -3.71 -4.04
C GLU A 81 8.15 -4.33 -5.09
N LYS A 82 8.72 -5.04 -6.06
CA LYS A 82 7.94 -5.78 -7.08
C LYS A 82 6.99 -6.77 -6.42
N GLY A 83 7.45 -7.48 -5.41
CA GLY A 83 6.69 -8.49 -4.71
C GLY A 83 5.49 -7.95 -3.94
N CYS A 84 5.57 -6.75 -3.34
CA CYS A 84 4.43 -6.08 -2.74
C CYS A 84 3.30 -5.90 -3.77
N ILE A 85 3.63 -5.36 -4.93
CA ILE A 85 2.67 -5.08 -6.01
C ILE A 85 2.10 -6.39 -6.58
N LEU A 86 2.96 -7.37 -6.87
CA LEU A 86 2.55 -8.66 -7.44
C LEU A 86 1.64 -9.46 -6.50
N ASN A 87 1.87 -9.39 -5.19
CA ASN A 87 0.98 -10.00 -4.22
C ASN A 87 -0.43 -9.38 -4.31
N PHE A 88 -0.56 -8.06 -4.36
CA PHE A 88 -1.85 -7.41 -4.53
C PHE A 88 -2.50 -7.75 -5.88
N LEU A 89 -1.76 -7.71 -6.96
CA LEU A 89 -2.27 -8.03 -8.29
C LEU A 89 -2.71 -9.49 -8.42
N SER A 90 -2.16 -10.42 -7.61
CA SER A 90 -2.59 -11.82 -7.61
C SER A 90 -4.03 -12.01 -7.09
N TYR A 91 -4.58 -11.03 -6.36
CA TYR A 91 -5.97 -10.99 -5.91
C TYR A 91 -6.90 -10.23 -6.85
N GLY A 92 -6.35 -9.54 -7.85
CA GLY A 92 -7.13 -8.82 -8.84
C GLY A 92 -8.01 -9.76 -9.64
N GLY A 93 -9.24 -9.34 -9.87
CA GLY A 93 -10.21 -10.04 -10.72
C GLY A 93 -10.82 -9.11 -11.75
N GLY A 94 -11.70 -9.64 -12.62
CA GLY A 94 -12.38 -8.85 -13.63
C GLY A 94 -13.31 -7.75 -13.08
N ASP A 95 -13.59 -7.77 -11.78
CA ASP A 95 -14.35 -6.75 -11.07
C ASP A 95 -13.49 -5.57 -10.57
N GLY A 96 -12.17 -5.65 -10.74
CA GLY A 96 -11.22 -4.63 -10.30
C GLY A 96 -11.07 -4.49 -8.78
N TRP A 97 -11.55 -5.48 -8.00
CA TRP A 97 -11.37 -5.47 -6.55
C TRP A 97 -10.00 -6.03 -6.16
N ILE A 98 -9.28 -5.29 -5.33
CA ILE A 98 -8.01 -5.70 -4.71
C ILE A 98 -8.10 -5.40 -3.21
N PRO A 99 -7.69 -6.32 -2.30
CA PRO A 99 -7.81 -6.09 -0.86
C PRO A 99 -6.88 -5.00 -0.37
N ILE A 100 -7.25 -4.36 0.75
CA ILE A 100 -6.39 -3.38 1.44
C ILE A 100 -5.21 -4.04 2.15
N CYS A 101 -5.37 -5.30 2.57
CA CYS A 101 -4.39 -6.07 3.30
C CYS A 101 -4.47 -7.55 2.92
N ILE A 102 -3.30 -8.18 2.86
CA ILE A 102 -3.17 -9.64 2.67
C ILE A 102 -2.45 -10.19 3.89
N PHE A 103 -3.01 -11.24 4.49
CA PHE A 103 -2.42 -11.97 5.60
C PHE A 103 -1.78 -13.27 5.10
N ASP A 104 -0.77 -13.77 5.80
CA ASP A 104 -0.13 -15.05 5.49
C ASP A 104 -1.10 -16.24 5.57
N ASN A 105 -1.94 -16.24 6.60
CA ASN A 105 -3.02 -17.19 6.83
C ASN A 105 -4.37 -16.64 6.36
N THR A 106 -4.38 -15.93 5.22
CA THR A 106 -5.59 -15.26 4.75
C THR A 106 -6.78 -16.20 4.88
N GLU A 107 -7.52 -16.02 5.95
CA GLU A 107 -8.79 -16.68 6.09
C GLU A 107 -9.65 -16.22 4.91
N GLU A 108 -10.10 -17.16 4.10
CA GLU A 108 -11.06 -16.94 3.01
C GLU A 108 -12.21 -16.05 3.48
N ARG A 109 -12.53 -16.14 4.76
CA ARG A 109 -13.55 -15.36 5.45
C ARG A 109 -13.33 -13.85 5.40
N TRP A 110 -12.11 -13.35 5.61
CA TRP A 110 -11.83 -11.91 5.55
C TRP A 110 -11.98 -11.37 4.13
N GLN A 111 -11.43 -12.10 3.18
CA GLN A 111 -11.57 -11.75 1.76
C GLN A 111 -13.01 -11.90 1.27
N LEU A 112 -13.71 -12.94 1.74
CA LEU A 112 -15.11 -13.17 1.40
C LEU A 112 -16.00 -12.03 1.94
N LEU A 113 -15.81 -11.62 3.18
CA LEU A 113 -16.56 -10.49 3.77
C LEU A 113 -16.32 -9.20 2.99
N GLN A 114 -15.11 -8.99 2.52
CA GLN A 114 -14.77 -7.84 1.68
C GLN A 114 -15.38 -7.93 0.28
N LYS A 115 -15.60 -9.11 -0.26
CA LYS A 115 -16.27 -9.32 -1.56
C LYS A 115 -17.80 -9.22 -1.50
N ILE A 116 -18.41 -9.62 -0.40
CA ILE A 116 -19.89 -9.64 -0.25
C ILE A 116 -20.48 -8.23 -0.29
N ASN A 117 -19.71 -7.23 0.13
CA ASN A 117 -20.20 -5.86 0.14
C ASN A 117 -19.22 -4.92 -0.60
N PRO A 118 -19.21 -4.95 -1.94
CA PRO A 118 -18.23 -4.22 -2.75
C PRO A 118 -18.29 -2.70 -2.55
N TRP A 119 -19.37 -2.16 -2.01
CA TRP A 119 -19.55 -0.73 -1.75
C TRP A 119 -19.06 -0.29 -0.37
N LYS A 120 -18.91 -1.24 0.55
CA LYS A 120 -18.49 -1.00 1.95
C LYS A 120 -17.19 -1.70 2.31
N THR A 121 -16.51 -2.30 1.36
CA THR A 121 -15.35 -3.13 1.62
C THR A 121 -14.06 -2.33 1.57
N ASN A 122 -13.14 -2.70 2.44
CA ASN A 122 -11.77 -2.23 2.42
C ASN A 122 -11.08 -2.69 1.13
N MET A 123 -11.04 -1.80 0.16
CA MET A 123 -10.31 -1.99 -1.09
C MET A 123 -8.98 -1.23 -1.03
N HIS A 124 -7.95 -1.76 -1.66
CA HIS A 124 -6.67 -1.09 -1.84
C HIS A 124 -6.89 0.36 -2.31
N LYS A 125 -6.18 1.32 -1.72
CA LYS A 125 -6.26 2.73 -2.13
C LYS A 125 -5.80 2.90 -3.58
N PRO A 126 -6.25 3.95 -4.28
CA PRO A 126 -5.94 4.16 -5.70
C PRO A 126 -4.47 4.56 -5.96
N VAL A 127 -3.55 4.05 -5.14
CA VAL A 127 -2.11 4.32 -5.23
C VAL A 127 -1.31 3.16 -5.84
N LEU A 128 -1.94 2.00 -6.07
CA LEU A 128 -1.24 0.81 -6.57
C LEU A 128 -0.58 1.04 -7.94
N ALA A 129 -1.26 1.77 -8.84
CA ALA A 129 -0.69 2.11 -10.13
C ALA A 129 0.49 3.08 -10.02
N GLN A 130 0.44 4.01 -9.07
CA GLN A 130 1.53 4.93 -8.77
C GLN A 130 2.73 4.18 -8.16
N HIS A 131 2.47 3.23 -7.27
CA HIS A 131 3.49 2.35 -6.71
C HIS A 131 4.17 1.53 -7.82
N ALA A 132 3.41 0.91 -8.72
CA ALA A 132 3.94 0.17 -9.86
C ALA A 132 4.78 1.07 -10.79
N ALA A 133 4.30 2.26 -11.13
CA ALA A 133 5.02 3.22 -11.95
C ALA A 133 6.33 3.67 -11.29
N PHE A 134 6.31 3.91 -9.99
CA PHE A 134 7.51 4.26 -9.21
C PHE A 134 8.57 3.16 -9.31
N VAL A 135 8.19 1.89 -9.11
CA VAL A 135 9.15 0.77 -9.19
C VAL A 135 9.69 0.61 -10.62
N VAL A 136 8.84 0.76 -11.64
CA VAL A 136 9.28 0.75 -13.06
C VAL A 136 10.32 1.85 -13.31
N GLU A 137 10.08 3.06 -12.84
CA GLU A 137 11.02 4.18 -12.98
C GLU A 137 12.36 3.89 -12.26
N GLN A 138 12.30 3.38 -11.03
CA GLN A 138 13.49 3.05 -10.24
C GLN A 138 14.31 1.88 -10.82
N THR A 139 13.71 1.08 -11.68
CA THR A 139 14.37 -0.05 -12.37
C THR A 139 14.74 0.24 -13.82
N GLY A 140 14.85 1.53 -14.18
CA GLY A 140 15.27 1.95 -15.51
C GLY A 140 14.25 1.72 -16.63
N GLY A 141 12.96 1.65 -16.30
CA GLY A 141 11.86 1.45 -17.24
C GLY A 141 11.50 -0.01 -17.48
N ASP A 142 12.07 -0.96 -16.70
CA ASP A 142 11.67 -2.37 -16.78
C ASP A 142 10.24 -2.56 -16.26
N ALA A 143 9.30 -2.80 -17.17
CA ALA A 143 7.90 -3.07 -16.87
C ALA A 143 7.49 -4.54 -17.18
N GLU A 144 8.41 -5.37 -17.64
CA GLU A 144 8.10 -6.74 -18.06
C GLU A 144 7.51 -7.59 -16.93
N TRP A 145 7.97 -7.36 -15.71
CA TRP A 145 7.46 -8.04 -14.51
C TRP A 145 5.98 -7.76 -14.20
N LEU A 146 5.38 -6.69 -14.75
CA LEU A 146 3.95 -6.37 -14.61
C LEU A 146 3.05 -7.07 -15.62
N ARG A 147 3.61 -7.69 -16.66
CA ARG A 147 2.85 -8.20 -17.80
C ARG A 147 1.63 -9.05 -17.40
N GLU A 148 1.83 -10.03 -16.53
CA GLU A 148 0.76 -10.93 -16.09
C GLU A 148 -0.30 -10.23 -15.23
N GLY A 149 0.12 -9.26 -14.42
CA GLY A 149 -0.77 -8.50 -13.52
C GLY A 149 -1.38 -7.26 -14.13
N PHE A 150 -0.97 -6.86 -15.33
CA PHE A 150 -1.33 -5.56 -15.91
C PHE A 150 -2.83 -5.41 -16.14
N TYR A 151 -3.50 -6.46 -16.58
CA TYR A 151 -4.96 -6.45 -16.73
C TYR A 151 -5.68 -6.19 -15.40
N ASN A 152 -5.22 -6.81 -14.32
CA ASN A 152 -5.77 -6.61 -12.98
C ASN A 152 -5.53 -5.18 -12.48
N LEU A 153 -4.38 -4.60 -12.80
CA LEU A 153 -4.08 -3.21 -12.50
C LEU A 153 -5.01 -2.25 -13.25
N GLN A 154 -5.24 -2.50 -14.53
CA GLN A 154 -6.15 -1.68 -15.35
C GLN A 154 -7.60 -1.75 -14.83
N THR A 155 -8.10 -2.95 -14.52
CA THR A 155 -9.47 -3.12 -14.00
C THR A 155 -9.63 -2.48 -12.62
N PHE A 156 -8.60 -2.54 -11.76
CA PHE A 156 -8.56 -1.85 -10.49
C PHE A 156 -8.66 -0.33 -10.64
N VAL A 157 -7.84 0.28 -11.50
CA VAL A 157 -7.91 1.72 -11.79
C VAL A 157 -9.26 2.08 -12.38
N GLY A 158 -9.76 1.27 -13.33
CA GLY A 158 -11.06 1.45 -13.95
C GLY A 158 -12.20 1.43 -12.95
N LYS A 159 -12.13 0.58 -11.91
CA LYS A 159 -13.13 0.54 -10.84
C LYS A 159 -13.19 1.88 -10.09
N TYR A 160 -12.07 2.46 -9.72
CA TYR A 160 -12.05 3.79 -9.10
C TYR A 160 -12.60 4.88 -10.02
N LEU A 161 -12.19 4.91 -11.27
CA LEU A 161 -12.62 5.94 -12.22
C LEU A 161 -14.11 5.86 -12.55
N ASN A 162 -14.69 4.68 -12.56
CA ASN A 162 -16.09 4.47 -12.95
C ASN A 162 -17.05 4.55 -11.76
N TYR A 163 -16.64 4.10 -10.56
CA TYR A 163 -17.55 3.94 -9.42
C TYR A 163 -17.21 4.84 -8.22
N HIS A 164 -15.98 5.31 -8.11
CA HIS A 164 -15.51 6.12 -6.96
C HIS A 164 -14.99 7.50 -7.39
N ARG A 165 -15.49 7.99 -8.51
CA ARG A 165 -15.15 9.33 -9.01
C ARG A 165 -16.36 10.25 -8.95
N HIS A 166 -16.24 11.37 -8.25
CA HIS A 166 -17.27 12.39 -8.18
C HIS A 166 -17.40 13.11 -9.54
N LYS A 167 -18.60 13.04 -10.15
CA LYS A 167 -18.83 13.47 -11.53
C LYS A 167 -18.51 14.96 -11.75
N ALA A 168 -18.87 15.82 -10.79
CA ALA A 168 -18.70 17.26 -10.96
C ALA A 168 -17.27 17.73 -10.72
N THR A 169 -16.54 17.11 -9.79
CA THR A 169 -15.17 17.55 -9.41
C THR A 169 -14.07 16.68 -10.01
N GLY A 170 -14.38 15.48 -10.46
CA GLY A 170 -13.41 14.50 -10.93
C GLY A 170 -12.57 13.85 -9.83
N LEU A 171 -12.78 14.21 -8.56
CA LEU A 171 -12.05 13.66 -7.44
C LEU A 171 -12.50 12.22 -7.14
N LEU A 172 -11.54 11.39 -6.71
CA LEU A 172 -11.84 10.07 -6.18
C LEU A 172 -12.31 10.20 -4.73
N TYR A 173 -13.24 9.33 -4.33
CA TYR A 173 -13.80 9.31 -2.98
C TYR A 173 -13.93 7.89 -2.43
N TRP A 174 -14.02 7.79 -1.11
CA TRP A 174 -14.36 6.58 -0.38
C TRP A 174 -15.77 6.71 0.20
N GLU A 175 -16.50 5.62 0.24
CA GLU A 175 -17.88 5.64 0.68
C GLU A 175 -18.04 5.62 2.20
N ASN A 176 -17.03 5.16 2.92
CA ASN A 176 -17.06 5.08 4.37
C ASN A 176 -15.64 5.06 4.98
N ASP A 177 -15.58 5.20 6.30
CA ASP A 177 -14.33 5.23 7.07
C ASP A 177 -13.55 3.91 7.03
N GLU A 178 -14.23 2.78 6.84
CA GLU A 178 -13.57 1.49 6.72
C GLU A 178 -12.66 1.43 5.48
N MET A 179 -13.03 2.12 4.42
CA MET A 179 -12.19 2.24 3.22
C MET A 179 -10.94 3.09 3.46
N THR A 180 -10.98 4.00 4.43
CA THR A 180 -9.84 4.86 4.77
C THR A 180 -8.99 4.30 5.89
N ARG A 181 -9.52 3.37 6.69
CA ARG A 181 -8.91 2.87 7.92
C ARG A 181 -8.55 3.98 8.92
N VAL A 182 -9.24 5.10 8.88
CA VAL A 182 -9.18 6.07 9.98
C VAL A 182 -9.96 5.46 11.16
N PRO A 183 -9.39 5.39 12.36
CA PRO A 183 -10.11 4.88 13.53
C PRO A 183 -11.44 5.62 13.68
N SER A 184 -12.53 4.87 13.76
CA SER A 184 -13.91 5.36 13.80
C SER A 184 -14.24 6.27 15.00
N THR A 185 -13.31 6.45 15.92
CA THR A 185 -13.47 7.29 17.10
C THR A 185 -13.49 8.79 16.80
N VAL A 186 -13.12 9.23 15.59
CA VAL A 186 -13.03 10.65 15.25
C VAL A 186 -14.30 11.19 14.59
N PHE A 187 -15.19 10.34 14.06
CA PHE A 187 -16.34 10.77 13.23
C PHE A 187 -17.71 10.34 13.72
N THR A 188 -17.87 9.85 14.94
CA THR A 188 -19.19 9.42 15.46
C THR A 188 -20.12 10.57 15.85
N GLU A 189 -19.74 11.83 15.74
CA GLU A 189 -20.58 12.97 16.12
C GLU A 189 -21.30 13.69 14.98
N ALA A 190 -21.11 13.31 13.73
CA ALA A 190 -21.81 13.91 12.60
C ALA A 190 -22.99 13.04 12.12
N ARG A 191 -23.87 12.60 13.00
CA ARG A 191 -25.20 12.15 12.59
C ARG A 191 -26.02 13.37 12.20
N ALA A 192 -26.36 13.46 10.91
CA ALA A 192 -27.36 14.41 10.45
C ALA A 192 -28.64 14.29 11.29
N PRO A 193 -29.28 15.39 11.67
CA PRO A 193 -30.52 15.34 12.43
C PRO A 193 -31.58 14.62 11.61
N SER A 194 -32.22 13.63 12.23
CA SER A 194 -33.37 12.96 11.67
C SER A 194 -34.43 14.03 11.34
N SER A 195 -34.71 14.24 10.07
CA SER A 195 -35.87 14.99 9.64
C SER A 195 -37.13 14.18 9.95
N SER A 196 -37.67 14.34 11.13
CA SER A 196 -39.09 14.04 11.36
C SER A 196 -39.86 15.14 10.67
N MET A 197 -40.42 14.83 9.51
CA MET A 197 -41.53 15.62 8.98
C MET A 197 -42.84 15.17 9.61
N PRO A 198 -43.74 16.11 9.87
CA PRO A 198 -45.11 15.82 10.36
C PRO A 198 -45.99 15.16 9.32
#